data_1978be3426d053e66645acb13d81b7a9
#
_entry.id   1978be3426d053e66645acb13d81b7a9
#
_cell.length_a   1.000
_cell.length_b   1.000
_cell.length_c   1.000
_cell.angle_alpha   90.00
_cell.angle_beta   90.00
_cell.angle_gamma   90.00
#
_symmetry.space_group_name_H-M   'P 1'
#
loop_
_entity.id
_entity.type
_entity.pdbx_description
1 polymer ?
#
loop_
_entity_poly.entity_id
_entity_poly.type
_entity_poly.pdbx_seq_one_letter_code
_entity_poly.pdbx_strand_id
1 'polypeptide(L)'
;MAALAVLLMVLSLPFSWARETQPHFIHQFKGECRFSNGLERMRFFARYIYNTQEDVHFDSDVGEFTALTELGRLDAEYWNQQKDFMEQMRAKVDTLCRSNYQGIGSFLRQRRVEPTVTVYPAKTQPLQHHNLLVCSVNSFYPGHIEVRWFRNGHEEEAGVISTGLIQNGDWTFQTMVMLETVPQSGEVYTCQVEHPSRMSPLTVEWRAQSDSAQRKLMSGVGGFVLGLLFLGVGLFIHLRSKKGHPALQPIGNAS
;
A
#
# COMPACT_ATOMS: atom_id res chain seq x y z
N MET A 1 27.82 8.20 44.13
CA MET A 1 27.47 9.21 43.07
C MET A 1 26.71 8.64 41.89
N ALA A 2 27.06 7.47 41.39
CA ALA A 2 26.32 6.82 40.27
C ALA A 2 24.84 6.49 40.58
N ALA A 3 24.54 6.03 41.80
CA ALA A 3 23.16 5.70 42.19
C ALA A 3 22.25 6.94 42.26
N LEU A 4 22.80 8.11 42.65
CA LEU A 4 22.04 9.37 42.69
C LEU A 4 21.72 9.90 41.28
N ALA A 5 22.63 9.70 40.30
CA ALA A 5 22.45 10.09 38.93
C ALA A 5 21.37 9.24 38.24
N VAL A 6 21.30 7.93 38.52
CA VAL A 6 20.26 7.03 38.01
C VAL A 6 18.89 7.39 38.59
N LEU A 7 18.83 7.75 39.88
CA LEU A 7 17.58 8.17 40.52
C LEU A 7 17.05 9.48 39.93
N LEU A 8 17.94 10.44 39.63
CA LEU A 8 17.56 11.69 38.98
C LEU A 8 17.10 11.49 37.52
N MET A 9 17.68 10.55 36.77
CA MET A 9 17.23 10.23 35.43
C MET A 9 15.81 9.57 35.41
N VAL A 10 15.50 8.74 36.40
CA VAL A 10 14.17 8.13 36.50
C VAL A 10 13.10 9.16 36.89
N LEU A 11 13.43 10.16 37.68
CA LEU A 11 12.54 11.25 38.07
C LEU A 11 12.34 12.32 36.99
N SER A 12 13.20 12.36 35.97
CA SER A 12 13.08 13.28 34.81
C SER A 12 12.32 12.71 33.62
N LEU A 13 11.77 11.51 33.72
CA LEU A 13 10.87 11.01 32.69
C LEU A 13 9.67 11.95 32.61
N PRO A 14 9.39 12.56 31.42
CA PRO A 14 8.23 13.42 31.29
C PRO A 14 7.00 12.57 31.59
N PHE A 15 6.31 12.89 32.67
CA PHE A 15 4.96 12.37 32.92
C PHE A 15 4.11 12.88 31.76
N SER A 16 4.00 12.09 30.72
CA SER A 16 3.06 12.34 29.62
C SER A 16 1.67 12.23 30.21
N TRP A 17 1.14 13.35 30.67
CA TRP A 17 -0.27 13.46 30.95
C TRP A 17 -0.95 13.19 29.61
N ALA A 18 -1.56 12.03 29.50
CA ALA A 18 -2.49 11.77 28.41
C ALA A 18 -3.52 12.90 28.51
N ARG A 19 -3.45 13.86 27.59
CA ARG A 19 -4.40 14.97 27.52
C ARG A 19 -5.74 14.31 27.32
N GLU A 20 -6.58 14.39 28.32
CA GLU A 20 -7.94 13.89 28.27
C GLU A 20 -8.60 14.57 27.07
N THR A 21 -8.71 13.87 25.98
CA THR A 21 -9.40 14.37 24.78
C THR A 21 -10.86 14.47 25.15
N GLN A 22 -11.42 15.69 25.04
CA GLN A 22 -12.86 15.87 25.24
C GLN A 22 -13.62 14.87 24.36
N PRO A 23 -14.66 14.24 24.89
CA PRO A 23 -15.43 13.29 24.10
C PRO A 23 -16.03 14.03 22.89
N HIS A 24 -15.72 13.54 21.70
CA HIS A 24 -16.31 14.02 20.45
C HIS A 24 -17.49 13.12 20.09
N PHE A 25 -18.62 13.78 19.76
CA PHE A 25 -19.81 13.09 19.26
C PHE A 25 -19.96 13.45 17.79
N ILE A 26 -19.93 12.44 16.93
CA ILE A 26 -20.01 12.63 15.48
C ILE A 26 -21.24 11.90 14.96
N HIS A 27 -22.07 12.62 14.23
CA HIS A 27 -23.17 12.06 13.46
C HIS A 27 -22.84 12.19 11.97
N GLN A 28 -22.83 11.10 11.24
CA GLN A 28 -22.51 11.05 9.81
C GLN A 28 -23.72 10.57 9.01
N PHE A 29 -23.93 11.22 7.88
CA PHE A 29 -24.81 10.73 6.83
C PHE A 29 -23.99 10.34 5.61
N LYS A 30 -24.20 9.12 5.08
CA LYS A 30 -23.57 8.65 3.86
C LYS A 30 -24.62 8.21 2.86
N GLY A 31 -24.72 8.93 1.74
CA GLY A 31 -25.56 8.56 0.61
C GLY A 31 -24.68 7.88 -0.47
N GLU A 32 -24.99 6.64 -0.80
CA GLU A 32 -24.25 5.85 -1.77
C GLU A 32 -25.14 5.53 -2.97
N CYS A 33 -24.61 5.76 -4.19
CA CYS A 33 -25.22 5.26 -5.42
C CYS A 33 -24.39 4.07 -5.90
N ARG A 34 -24.98 2.88 -5.90
CA ARG A 34 -24.33 1.64 -6.34
C ARG A 34 -24.82 1.27 -7.74
N PHE A 35 -23.87 1.01 -8.62
CA PHE A 35 -24.11 0.68 -10.02
C PHE A 35 -23.59 -0.73 -10.32
N SER A 36 -24.37 -1.55 -10.99
CA SER A 36 -23.95 -2.84 -11.52
C SER A 36 -24.47 -3.00 -12.94
N ASN A 37 -23.71 -3.65 -13.82
CA ASN A 37 -24.03 -3.82 -15.23
C ASN A 37 -24.38 -2.49 -15.95
N GLY A 38 -23.54 -1.46 -15.75
CA GLY A 38 -23.81 -0.13 -16.32
C GLY A 38 -24.97 0.58 -15.62
N LEU A 39 -25.97 1.02 -16.38
CA LEU A 39 -27.16 1.71 -15.85
C LEU A 39 -28.33 0.77 -15.52
N GLU A 40 -28.22 -0.52 -15.83
CA GLU A 40 -29.35 -1.46 -15.74
C GLU A 40 -29.77 -1.70 -14.29
N ARG A 41 -28.80 -1.70 -13.36
CA ARG A 41 -29.09 -1.88 -11.94
C ARG A 41 -28.45 -0.78 -11.12
N MET A 42 -29.30 0.11 -10.65
CA MET A 42 -28.92 1.26 -9.84
C MET A 42 -29.62 1.16 -8.50
N ARG A 43 -28.87 1.36 -7.40
CA ARG A 43 -29.37 1.26 -6.04
C ARG A 43 -28.90 2.45 -5.24
N PHE A 44 -29.82 3.09 -4.54
CA PHE A 44 -29.50 4.14 -3.56
C PHE A 44 -29.48 3.54 -2.16
N PHE A 45 -28.42 3.83 -1.42
CA PHE A 45 -28.24 3.37 -0.06
C PHE A 45 -27.84 4.54 0.83
N ALA A 46 -28.63 4.85 1.86
CA ALA A 46 -28.36 5.94 2.79
C ALA A 46 -28.10 5.37 4.18
N ARG A 47 -26.97 5.80 4.79
CA ARG A 47 -26.52 5.30 6.09
C ARG A 47 -26.43 6.44 7.08
N TYR A 48 -26.95 6.24 8.27
CA TYR A 48 -26.88 7.12 9.41
C TYR A 48 -26.00 6.49 10.46
N ILE A 49 -24.92 7.16 10.82
CA ILE A 49 -23.84 6.60 11.62
C ILE A 49 -23.58 7.54 12.80
N TYR A 50 -23.71 7.04 14.02
CA TYR A 50 -23.36 7.75 15.23
C TYR A 50 -22.00 7.26 15.73
N ASN A 51 -21.05 8.18 15.87
CA ASN A 51 -19.64 7.89 16.10
C ASN A 51 -19.07 6.95 15.03
N THR A 52 -18.96 5.65 15.32
CA THR A 52 -18.44 4.64 14.41
C THR A 52 -19.46 3.55 14.07
N GLN A 53 -20.65 3.61 14.68
CA GLN A 53 -21.68 2.59 14.55
C GLN A 53 -22.83 3.09 13.67
N GLU A 54 -23.21 2.27 12.70
CA GLU A 54 -24.40 2.52 11.89
C GLU A 54 -25.66 2.16 12.68
N ASP A 55 -26.56 3.11 12.79
CA ASP A 55 -27.78 2.96 13.59
C ASP A 55 -29.01 2.61 12.75
N VAL A 56 -29.12 3.21 11.58
CA VAL A 56 -30.23 3.02 10.66
C VAL A 56 -29.77 3.24 9.23
N HIS A 57 -30.34 2.52 8.30
CA HIS A 57 -30.13 2.76 6.88
C HIS A 57 -31.42 2.68 6.06
N PHE A 58 -31.41 3.34 4.91
CA PHE A 58 -32.39 3.21 3.87
C PHE A 58 -31.78 2.46 2.68
N ASP A 59 -32.52 1.51 2.16
CA ASP A 59 -32.15 0.75 0.97
C ASP A 59 -33.26 0.85 -0.07
N SER A 60 -32.96 1.37 -1.24
CA SER A 60 -33.97 1.52 -2.31
C SER A 60 -34.52 0.19 -2.82
N ASP A 61 -33.78 -0.91 -2.70
CA ASP A 61 -34.27 -2.25 -3.08
C ASP A 61 -35.30 -2.78 -2.08
N VAL A 62 -35.20 -2.37 -0.81
CA VAL A 62 -36.17 -2.66 0.27
C VAL A 62 -37.31 -1.64 0.26
N GLY A 63 -36.97 -0.38 -0.01
CA GLY A 63 -37.90 0.74 -0.09
C GLY A 63 -38.32 1.34 1.25
N GLU A 64 -37.62 0.99 2.35
CA GLU A 64 -37.89 1.47 3.70
C GLU A 64 -36.60 1.59 4.55
N PHE A 65 -36.70 2.29 5.69
CA PHE A 65 -35.62 2.37 6.65
C PHE A 65 -35.60 1.12 7.53
N THR A 66 -34.40 0.57 7.72
CA THR A 66 -34.12 -0.58 8.59
C THR A 66 -33.23 -0.12 9.74
N ALA A 67 -33.68 -0.34 10.98
CA ALA A 67 -32.88 -0.09 12.17
C ALA A 67 -31.87 -1.21 12.41
N LEU A 68 -30.65 -0.84 12.77
CA LEU A 68 -29.56 -1.76 13.13
C LEU A 68 -29.28 -1.77 14.62
N THR A 69 -29.70 -0.70 15.33
CA THR A 69 -29.54 -0.54 16.76
C THR A 69 -30.86 -0.07 17.39
N GLU A 70 -30.94 -0.20 18.70
CA GLU A 70 -32.10 0.33 19.44
C GLU A 70 -32.20 1.87 19.32
N LEU A 71 -31.05 2.55 19.21
CA LEU A 71 -31.03 4.01 18.96
C LEU A 71 -31.70 4.36 17.62
N GLY A 72 -31.39 3.60 16.54
CA GLY A 72 -31.95 3.84 15.23
C GLY A 72 -33.42 3.40 15.06
N ARG A 73 -33.98 2.64 16.00
CA ARG A 73 -35.35 2.10 15.92
C ARG A 73 -36.41 3.20 15.86
N LEU A 74 -36.30 4.19 16.72
CA LEU A 74 -37.23 5.30 16.76
C LEU A 74 -37.20 6.12 15.46
N ASP A 75 -36.03 6.34 14.91
CA ASP A 75 -35.85 7.05 13.63
C ASP A 75 -36.46 6.26 12.47
N ALA A 76 -36.18 4.97 12.38
CA ALA A 76 -36.76 4.12 11.33
C ALA A 76 -38.28 4.09 11.40
N GLU A 77 -38.85 3.88 12.57
CA GLU A 77 -40.29 3.87 12.77
C GLU A 77 -40.93 5.22 12.40
N TYR A 78 -40.34 6.33 12.84
CA TYR A 78 -40.81 7.67 12.55
C TYR A 78 -40.74 7.99 11.04
N TRP A 79 -39.58 7.76 10.40
CA TRP A 79 -39.43 8.09 8.98
C TRP A 79 -40.27 7.22 8.06
N ASN A 80 -40.43 5.93 8.35
CA ASN A 80 -41.27 5.04 7.55
C ASN A 80 -42.76 5.42 7.56
N GLN A 81 -43.20 6.18 8.57
CA GLN A 81 -44.57 6.71 8.64
C GLN A 81 -44.77 8.01 7.83
N GLN A 82 -43.66 8.70 7.46
CA GLN A 82 -43.70 9.97 6.72
C GLN A 82 -43.77 9.70 5.21
N LYS A 83 -45.02 9.65 4.68
CA LYS A 83 -45.25 9.27 3.27
C LYS A 83 -44.45 10.12 2.28
N ASP A 84 -44.51 11.46 2.41
CA ASP A 84 -43.83 12.37 1.49
C ASP A 84 -42.30 12.22 1.55
N PHE A 85 -41.73 11.96 2.74
CA PHE A 85 -40.31 11.70 2.91
C PHE A 85 -39.90 10.35 2.30
N MET A 86 -40.71 9.33 2.51
CA MET A 86 -40.45 8.00 1.91
C MET A 86 -40.52 8.02 0.38
N GLU A 87 -41.45 8.77 -0.21
CA GLU A 87 -41.52 8.97 -1.66
C GLU A 87 -40.24 9.67 -2.18
N GLN A 88 -39.77 10.72 -1.49
CA GLN A 88 -38.53 11.39 -1.82
C GLN A 88 -37.32 10.46 -1.71
N MET A 89 -37.25 9.62 -0.67
CA MET A 89 -36.15 8.67 -0.49
C MET A 89 -36.12 7.62 -1.60
N ARG A 90 -37.26 7.07 -1.98
CA ARG A 90 -37.38 6.14 -3.10
C ARG A 90 -37.00 6.77 -4.45
N ALA A 91 -37.38 8.03 -4.65
CA ALA A 91 -37.05 8.78 -5.86
C ALA A 91 -35.55 9.11 -5.99
N LYS A 92 -34.72 8.95 -4.94
CA LYS A 92 -33.28 9.25 -4.98
C LYS A 92 -32.52 8.38 -5.98
N VAL A 93 -33.00 7.20 -6.32
CA VAL A 93 -32.41 6.39 -7.38
C VAL A 93 -32.36 7.17 -8.70
N ASP A 94 -33.46 7.84 -9.04
CA ASP A 94 -33.57 8.60 -10.29
C ASP A 94 -33.06 10.03 -10.14
N THR A 95 -33.50 10.74 -9.11
CA THR A 95 -33.22 12.18 -8.94
C THR A 95 -31.78 12.48 -8.51
N LEU A 96 -31.11 11.55 -7.86
CA LEU A 96 -29.72 11.68 -7.43
C LEU A 96 -28.80 10.74 -8.21
N CYS A 97 -29.01 9.43 -8.12
CA CYS A 97 -28.06 8.46 -8.64
C CYS A 97 -27.99 8.47 -10.18
N ARG A 98 -29.14 8.39 -10.85
CA ARG A 98 -29.21 8.42 -12.32
C ARG A 98 -28.76 9.78 -12.87
N SER A 99 -29.17 10.86 -12.25
CA SER A 99 -28.78 12.21 -12.65
C SER A 99 -27.27 12.41 -12.53
N ASN A 100 -26.65 12.03 -11.41
CA ASN A 100 -25.20 12.14 -11.21
C ASN A 100 -24.43 11.26 -12.22
N TYR A 101 -24.91 10.03 -12.47
CA TYR A 101 -24.26 9.15 -13.44
C TYR A 101 -24.30 9.70 -14.87
N GLN A 102 -25.36 10.39 -15.27
CA GLN A 102 -25.41 11.06 -16.57
C GLN A 102 -24.31 12.11 -16.73
N GLY A 103 -24.01 12.86 -15.67
CA GLY A 103 -22.93 13.84 -15.65
C GLY A 103 -21.53 13.26 -15.70
N ILE A 104 -21.24 12.29 -14.84
CA ILE A 104 -19.87 11.75 -14.68
C ILE A 104 -19.62 10.43 -15.43
N GLY A 105 -20.68 9.77 -15.92
CA GLY A 105 -20.58 8.43 -16.48
C GLY A 105 -19.70 8.32 -17.71
N SER A 106 -19.62 9.36 -18.55
CA SER A 106 -18.70 9.38 -19.70
C SER A 106 -17.24 9.37 -19.24
N PHE A 107 -16.91 10.19 -18.23
CA PHE A 107 -15.56 10.24 -17.64
C PHE A 107 -15.20 8.87 -17.02
N LEU A 108 -16.09 8.29 -16.22
CA LEU A 108 -15.85 7.01 -15.56
C LEU A 108 -15.63 5.85 -16.55
N ARG A 109 -16.40 5.83 -17.66
CA ARG A 109 -16.23 4.81 -18.70
C ARG A 109 -14.94 4.96 -19.49
N GLN A 110 -14.43 6.17 -19.65
CA GLN A 110 -13.23 6.45 -20.43
C GLN A 110 -11.95 6.45 -19.61
N ARG A 111 -12.05 6.67 -18.29
CA ARG A 111 -10.88 6.70 -17.42
C ARG A 111 -10.14 5.36 -17.47
N ARG A 112 -8.85 5.42 -17.80
CA ARG A 112 -7.92 4.30 -17.78
C ARG A 112 -6.63 4.74 -17.11
N VAL A 113 -6.20 4.01 -16.10
CA VAL A 113 -4.90 4.17 -15.45
C VAL A 113 -4.22 2.81 -15.45
N GLU A 114 -3.05 2.74 -16.03
CA GLU A 114 -2.29 1.49 -16.14
C GLU A 114 -1.73 1.06 -14.79
N PRO A 115 -1.76 -0.24 -14.45
CA PRO A 115 -1.17 -0.76 -13.23
C PRO A 115 0.35 -0.68 -13.23
N THR A 116 0.93 -0.36 -12.09
CA THR A 116 2.36 -0.56 -11.81
C THR A 116 2.53 -1.89 -11.10
N VAL A 117 3.33 -2.78 -11.67
CA VAL A 117 3.52 -4.16 -11.17
C VAL A 117 4.93 -4.32 -10.64
N THR A 118 5.07 -4.85 -9.44
CA THR A 118 6.35 -5.21 -8.82
C THR A 118 6.28 -6.60 -8.22
N VAL A 119 7.37 -7.37 -8.35
CA VAL A 119 7.48 -8.72 -7.80
C VAL A 119 8.67 -8.78 -6.86
N TYR A 120 8.45 -9.31 -5.66
CA TYR A 120 9.48 -9.44 -4.64
C TYR A 120 9.15 -10.57 -3.65
N PRO A 121 10.16 -11.17 -3.01
CA PRO A 121 9.96 -12.12 -1.93
C PRO A 121 9.56 -11.39 -0.64
N ALA A 122 8.57 -11.91 0.11
CA ALA A 122 8.13 -11.33 1.39
C ALA A 122 9.22 -11.38 2.46
N LYS A 123 10.14 -12.37 2.37
CA LYS A 123 11.27 -12.52 3.29
C LYS A 123 12.56 -12.71 2.49
N THR A 124 13.61 -12.03 2.92
CA THR A 124 14.97 -12.30 2.44
C THR A 124 15.46 -13.60 3.09
N GLN A 125 15.38 -14.69 2.35
CA GLN A 125 15.78 -16.03 2.82
C GLN A 125 16.62 -16.72 1.76
N PRO A 126 17.51 -17.67 2.15
CA PRO A 126 18.15 -18.55 1.19
C PRO A 126 17.11 -19.34 0.37
N LEU A 127 17.47 -19.75 -0.84
CA LEU A 127 16.64 -20.65 -1.64
C LEU A 127 16.37 -21.95 -0.88
N GLN A 128 15.40 -22.73 -1.33
CA GLN A 128 14.94 -24.00 -0.73
C GLN A 128 14.25 -23.85 0.64
N HIS A 129 13.86 -22.63 1.01
CA HIS A 129 13.01 -22.38 2.16
C HIS A 129 11.65 -21.88 1.72
N HIS A 130 10.61 -22.20 2.50
CA HIS A 130 9.26 -21.67 2.28
C HIS A 130 9.25 -20.14 2.27
N ASN A 131 8.73 -19.55 1.22
CA ASN A 131 8.62 -18.12 1.05
C ASN A 131 7.30 -17.76 0.37
N LEU A 132 6.94 -16.49 0.47
CA LEU A 132 5.85 -15.88 -0.30
C LEU A 132 6.47 -14.97 -1.34
N LEU A 133 6.19 -15.21 -2.61
CA LEU A 133 6.45 -14.24 -3.67
C LEU A 133 5.24 -13.33 -3.77
N VAL A 134 5.47 -12.03 -3.68
CA VAL A 134 4.42 -11.00 -3.70
C VAL A 134 4.43 -10.33 -5.07
N CYS A 135 3.29 -10.37 -5.76
CA CYS A 135 3.00 -9.52 -6.90
C CYS A 135 2.15 -8.35 -6.40
N SER A 136 2.75 -7.18 -6.30
CA SER A 136 2.07 -5.94 -5.92
C SER A 136 1.67 -5.18 -7.16
N VAL A 137 0.36 -4.96 -7.31
CA VAL A 137 -0.25 -4.29 -8.45
C VAL A 137 -0.91 -3.01 -7.94
N ASN A 138 -0.41 -1.85 -8.35
CA ASN A 138 -0.74 -0.57 -7.74
C ASN A 138 -1.26 0.45 -8.76
N SER A 139 -2.07 1.40 -8.26
CA SER A 139 -2.48 2.64 -8.94
C SER A 139 -3.16 2.42 -10.28
N PHE A 140 -4.09 1.47 -10.37
CA PHE A 140 -4.83 1.19 -11.60
C PHE A 140 -6.30 1.62 -11.54
N TYR A 141 -6.91 1.85 -12.70
CA TYR A 141 -8.34 2.12 -12.88
C TYR A 141 -8.80 1.66 -14.28
N PRO A 142 -9.97 0.97 -14.40
CA PRO A 142 -10.94 0.57 -13.38
C PRO A 142 -10.46 -0.56 -12.47
N GLY A 143 -11.31 -0.97 -11.50
CA GLY A 143 -10.97 -2.01 -10.53
C GLY A 143 -10.98 -3.45 -11.06
N HIS A 144 -11.50 -3.68 -12.28
CA HIS A 144 -11.45 -5.02 -12.90
C HIS A 144 -10.02 -5.37 -13.30
N ILE A 145 -9.49 -6.46 -12.77
CA ILE A 145 -8.11 -6.89 -13.00
C ILE A 145 -7.99 -8.40 -12.81
N GLU A 146 -7.16 -9.03 -13.62
CA GLU A 146 -6.78 -10.43 -13.46
C GLU A 146 -5.27 -10.51 -13.21
N VAL A 147 -4.88 -11.27 -12.19
CA VAL A 147 -3.47 -11.48 -11.82
C VAL A 147 -3.23 -12.96 -11.69
N ARG A 148 -2.26 -13.47 -12.45
CA ARG A 148 -1.92 -14.90 -12.49
C ARG A 148 -0.43 -15.09 -12.24
N TRP A 149 -0.10 -16.19 -11.56
CA TRP A 149 1.26 -16.62 -11.33
C TRP A 149 1.66 -17.77 -12.26
N PHE A 150 2.88 -17.70 -12.74
CA PHE A 150 3.49 -18.78 -13.54
C PHE A 150 4.85 -19.16 -12.93
N ARG A 151 5.14 -20.47 -12.91
CA ARG A 151 6.47 -21.01 -12.59
C ARG A 151 7.02 -21.74 -13.81
N ASN A 152 8.16 -21.29 -14.31
CA ASN A 152 8.79 -21.84 -15.54
C ASN A 152 7.81 -21.92 -16.73
N GLY A 153 6.88 -20.97 -16.85
CA GLY A 153 5.89 -20.90 -17.92
C GLY A 153 4.60 -21.71 -17.67
N HIS A 154 4.49 -22.44 -16.55
CA HIS A 154 3.27 -23.16 -16.16
C HIS A 154 2.50 -22.36 -15.12
N GLU A 155 1.20 -22.23 -15.32
CA GLU A 155 0.32 -21.50 -14.39
C GLU A 155 0.24 -22.21 -13.04
N GLU A 156 0.36 -21.44 -11.95
CA GLU A 156 0.24 -21.90 -10.57
C GLU A 156 -1.09 -21.39 -10.00
N GLU A 157 -1.97 -22.32 -9.68
CA GLU A 157 -3.24 -22.04 -9.02
C GLU A 157 -3.18 -22.35 -7.52
N ALA A 158 -2.41 -23.37 -7.16
CA ALA A 158 -2.25 -23.79 -5.77
C ALA A 158 -1.33 -22.84 -5.00
N GLY A 159 -1.71 -22.51 -3.76
CA GLY A 159 -0.92 -21.62 -2.89
C GLY A 159 -1.00 -20.15 -3.26
N VAL A 160 -1.93 -19.75 -4.14
CA VAL A 160 -2.18 -18.35 -4.49
C VAL A 160 -3.14 -17.71 -3.49
N ILE A 161 -2.72 -16.60 -2.89
CA ILE A 161 -3.48 -15.84 -1.90
C ILE A 161 -3.61 -14.40 -2.39
N SER A 162 -4.82 -13.82 -2.33
CA SER A 162 -5.06 -12.44 -2.73
C SER A 162 -5.61 -11.61 -1.57
N THR A 163 -5.22 -10.34 -1.51
CA THR A 163 -5.83 -9.35 -0.60
C THR A 163 -7.21 -8.89 -1.04
N GLY A 164 -7.63 -9.26 -2.26
CA GLY A 164 -8.76 -8.65 -2.92
C GLY A 164 -8.44 -7.23 -3.41
N LEU A 165 -9.46 -6.55 -3.93
CA LEU A 165 -9.37 -5.21 -4.47
C LEU A 165 -9.40 -4.17 -3.33
N ILE A 166 -8.43 -3.27 -3.28
CA ILE A 166 -8.32 -2.20 -2.28
C ILE A 166 -8.44 -0.84 -2.99
N GLN A 167 -9.32 0.04 -2.51
CA GLN A 167 -9.45 1.40 -3.00
C GLN A 167 -8.43 2.32 -2.30
N ASN A 168 -7.69 3.12 -3.09
CA ASN A 168 -6.71 4.07 -2.56
C ASN A 168 -7.33 5.41 -2.12
N GLY A 169 -8.56 5.73 -2.55
CA GLY A 169 -9.23 6.99 -2.26
C GLY A 169 -8.97 8.12 -3.27
N ASP A 170 -8.02 7.95 -4.18
CA ASP A 170 -7.65 8.88 -5.26
C ASP A 170 -8.15 8.45 -6.65
N TRP A 171 -9.20 7.67 -6.71
CA TRP A 171 -9.73 7.06 -7.93
C TRP A 171 -8.80 6.04 -8.59
N THR A 172 -7.97 5.39 -7.78
CA THR A 172 -7.18 4.23 -8.16
C THR A 172 -7.39 3.08 -7.20
N PHE A 173 -6.97 1.90 -7.64
CA PHE A 173 -7.02 0.66 -6.88
C PHE A 173 -5.64 0.06 -6.73
N GLN A 174 -5.51 -0.84 -5.77
CA GLN A 174 -4.36 -1.72 -5.60
C GLN A 174 -4.81 -3.13 -5.21
N THR A 175 -3.97 -4.10 -5.49
CA THR A 175 -4.13 -5.48 -5.03
C THR A 175 -2.76 -6.13 -4.86
N MET A 176 -2.68 -7.12 -3.99
CA MET A 176 -1.50 -7.99 -3.87
C MET A 176 -1.94 -9.43 -4.05
N VAL A 177 -1.23 -10.13 -4.91
CA VAL A 177 -1.43 -11.56 -5.14
C VAL A 177 -0.12 -12.27 -4.80
N MET A 178 -0.18 -13.17 -3.83
CA MET A 178 0.98 -13.85 -3.26
C MET A 178 0.96 -15.32 -3.69
N LEU A 179 2.14 -15.87 -3.94
CA LEU A 179 2.34 -17.29 -4.22
C LEU A 179 3.20 -17.92 -3.12
N GLU A 180 2.65 -18.90 -2.42
CA GLU A 180 3.42 -19.75 -1.51
C GLU A 180 4.29 -20.71 -2.32
N THR A 181 5.59 -20.66 -2.11
CA THR A 181 6.51 -21.50 -2.86
C THR A 181 7.81 -21.79 -2.10
N VAL A 182 8.55 -22.77 -2.58
CA VAL A 182 9.92 -23.10 -2.14
C VAL A 182 10.84 -22.89 -3.34
N PRO A 183 11.36 -21.66 -3.55
CA PRO A 183 12.11 -21.35 -4.77
C PRO A 183 13.38 -22.20 -4.91
N GLN A 184 13.58 -22.80 -6.08
CA GLN A 184 14.77 -23.54 -6.43
C GLN A 184 15.68 -22.70 -7.32
N SER A 185 17.00 -22.98 -7.29
CA SER A 185 17.96 -22.27 -8.12
C SER A 185 17.64 -22.43 -9.61
N GLY A 186 17.56 -21.31 -10.32
CA GLY A 186 17.28 -21.27 -11.75
C GLY A 186 15.80 -21.22 -12.12
N GLU A 187 14.88 -21.35 -11.16
CA GLU A 187 13.44 -21.16 -11.44
C GLU A 187 13.12 -19.71 -11.76
N VAL A 188 12.16 -19.53 -12.65
CA VAL A 188 11.63 -18.23 -13.06
C VAL A 188 10.16 -18.19 -12.68
N TYR A 189 9.79 -17.20 -11.88
CA TYR A 189 8.42 -16.91 -11.48
C TYR A 189 7.95 -15.66 -12.19
N THR A 190 6.80 -15.73 -12.84
CA THR A 190 6.24 -14.62 -13.62
C THR A 190 4.87 -14.26 -13.06
N CYS A 191 4.70 -13.00 -12.71
CA CYS A 191 3.39 -12.42 -12.45
C CYS A 191 2.87 -11.81 -13.76
N GLN A 192 1.72 -12.28 -14.21
CA GLN A 192 1.00 -11.76 -15.37
C GLN A 192 -0.22 -11.00 -14.90
N VAL A 193 -0.38 -9.76 -15.40
CA VAL A 193 -1.49 -8.88 -15.06
C VAL A 193 -2.23 -8.48 -16.33
N GLU A 194 -3.52 -8.78 -16.39
CA GLU A 194 -4.44 -8.36 -17.45
C GLU A 194 -5.35 -7.24 -16.93
N HIS A 195 -5.40 -6.12 -17.64
CA HIS A 195 -6.17 -4.95 -17.24
C HIS A 195 -6.72 -4.20 -18.46
N PRO A 196 -7.96 -3.64 -18.41
CA PRO A 196 -8.61 -2.95 -19.54
C PRO A 196 -7.88 -1.72 -20.07
N SER A 197 -6.88 -1.20 -19.37
CA SER A 197 -6.03 -0.10 -19.84
C SER A 197 -5.01 -0.53 -20.90
N ARG A 198 -4.79 -1.83 -21.09
CA ARG A 198 -3.78 -2.39 -22.00
C ARG A 198 -4.38 -3.48 -22.90
N MET A 199 -3.88 -3.53 -24.13
CA MET A 199 -4.25 -4.58 -25.09
C MET A 199 -3.47 -5.88 -24.89
N SER A 200 -2.34 -5.83 -24.18
CA SER A 200 -1.50 -6.98 -23.88
C SER A 200 -1.20 -7.07 -22.38
N PRO A 201 -1.10 -8.27 -21.83
CA PRO A 201 -0.77 -8.49 -20.43
C PRO A 201 0.57 -7.84 -20.06
N LEU A 202 0.66 -7.32 -18.82
CA LEU A 202 1.91 -6.95 -18.19
C LEU A 202 2.53 -8.19 -17.52
N THR A 203 3.81 -8.45 -17.78
CA THR A 203 4.53 -9.56 -17.16
C THR A 203 5.76 -9.04 -16.43
N VAL A 204 5.91 -9.48 -15.18
CA VAL A 204 7.10 -9.17 -14.37
C VAL A 204 7.67 -10.48 -13.84
N GLU A 205 8.97 -10.71 -14.14
CA GLU A 205 9.67 -11.92 -13.73
C GLU A 205 10.50 -11.69 -12.47
N TRP A 206 10.48 -12.67 -11.61
CA TRP A 206 11.44 -12.84 -10.53
C TRP A 206 12.22 -14.13 -10.72
N ARG A 207 13.55 -14.05 -10.64
CA ARG A 207 14.44 -15.18 -10.84
C ARG A 207 15.08 -15.58 -9.52
N ALA A 208 14.94 -16.85 -9.16
CA ALA A 208 15.60 -17.42 -8.00
C ALA A 208 17.12 -17.48 -8.22
N GLN A 209 17.85 -16.52 -7.65
CA GLN A 209 19.31 -16.48 -7.74
C GLN A 209 19.93 -17.38 -6.69
N SER A 210 20.94 -18.16 -7.09
CA SER A 210 21.70 -19.01 -6.17
C SER A 210 22.45 -18.16 -5.11
N ASP A 211 22.54 -18.66 -3.87
CA ASP A 211 23.29 -18.03 -2.77
C ASP A 211 24.75 -17.68 -3.14
N SER A 212 25.34 -18.40 -4.09
CA SER A 212 26.68 -18.14 -4.61
C SER A 212 26.77 -16.82 -5.40
N ALA A 213 25.74 -16.45 -6.17
CA ALA A 213 25.70 -15.21 -6.91
C ALA A 213 25.50 -14.00 -5.95
N GLN A 214 24.67 -14.16 -4.95
CA GLN A 214 24.42 -13.12 -3.93
C GLN A 214 25.65 -12.90 -3.04
N ARG A 215 26.35 -13.96 -2.62
CA ARG A 215 27.62 -13.87 -1.87
C ARG A 215 28.73 -13.22 -2.68
N LYS A 216 28.85 -13.51 -3.99
CA LYS A 216 29.83 -12.87 -4.87
C LYS A 216 29.59 -11.37 -5.01
N LEU A 217 28.35 -10.95 -5.14
CA LEU A 217 27.98 -9.53 -5.20
C LEU A 217 28.34 -8.80 -3.90
N MET A 218 27.99 -9.36 -2.75
CA MET A 218 28.29 -8.79 -1.42
C MET A 218 29.80 -8.75 -1.15
N SER A 219 30.54 -9.80 -1.56
CA SER A 219 32.01 -9.84 -1.45
C SER A 219 32.68 -8.81 -2.36
N GLY A 220 32.16 -8.60 -3.58
CA GLY A 220 32.69 -7.59 -4.50
C GLY A 220 32.50 -6.17 -3.98
N VAL A 221 31.31 -5.83 -3.46
CA VAL A 221 31.03 -4.53 -2.85
C VAL A 221 31.89 -4.31 -1.62
N GLY A 222 32.03 -5.30 -0.74
CA GLY A 222 32.89 -5.22 0.46
C GLY A 222 34.35 -4.98 0.10
N GLY A 223 34.88 -5.72 -0.92
CA GLY A 223 36.24 -5.53 -1.40
C GLY A 223 36.50 -4.15 -2.02
N PHE A 224 35.52 -3.62 -2.77
CA PHE A 224 35.62 -2.28 -3.35
C PHE A 224 35.65 -1.17 -2.29
N VAL A 225 34.77 -1.23 -1.29
CA VAL A 225 34.75 -0.27 -0.18
C VAL A 225 36.06 -0.32 0.62
N LEU A 226 36.59 -1.52 0.90
CA LEU A 226 37.88 -1.69 1.58
C LEU A 226 39.04 -1.12 0.76
N GLY A 227 39.03 -1.34 -0.56
CA GLY A 227 40.01 -0.77 -1.48
C GLY A 227 40.02 0.76 -1.50
N LEU A 228 38.85 1.39 -1.49
CA LEU A 228 38.72 2.84 -1.38
C LEU A 228 39.25 3.39 -0.05
N LEU A 229 39.03 2.68 1.05
CA LEU A 229 39.55 3.06 2.37
C LEU A 229 41.10 3.01 2.40
N PHE A 230 41.69 1.93 1.87
CA PHE A 230 43.17 1.82 1.78
C PHE A 230 43.76 2.87 0.86
N LEU A 231 43.12 3.19 -0.25
CA LEU A 231 43.55 4.23 -1.18
C LEU A 231 43.51 5.62 -0.51
N GLY A 232 42.43 5.91 0.24
CA GLY A 232 42.29 7.15 1.02
C GLY A 232 43.37 7.29 2.10
N VAL A 233 43.63 6.23 2.88
CA VAL A 233 44.67 6.21 3.90
C VAL A 233 46.07 6.38 3.28
N GLY A 234 46.35 5.63 2.19
CA GLY A 234 47.63 5.75 1.47
C GLY A 234 47.85 7.15 0.90
N LEU A 235 46.86 7.76 0.32
CA LEU A 235 46.93 9.15 -0.16
C LEU A 235 47.16 10.14 0.96
N PHE A 236 46.46 9.96 2.08
CA PHE A 236 46.64 10.79 3.26
C PHE A 236 48.07 10.72 3.82
N ILE A 237 48.64 9.52 3.96
CA ILE A 237 50.01 9.32 4.42
C ILE A 237 51.00 9.95 3.44
N HIS A 238 50.78 9.74 2.13
CA HIS A 238 51.65 10.33 1.08
C HIS A 238 51.66 11.86 1.10
N LEU A 239 50.50 12.49 1.22
CA LEU A 239 50.38 13.94 1.33
C LEU A 239 50.98 14.50 2.60
N ARG A 240 50.91 13.75 3.72
CA ARG A 240 51.52 14.13 4.98
C ARG A 240 53.04 14.02 4.95
N SER A 241 53.60 12.99 4.28
CA SER A 241 55.04 12.77 4.10
C SER A 241 55.68 13.88 3.24
N LYS A 242 54.97 14.41 2.23
CA LYS A 242 55.48 15.52 1.41
C LYS A 242 55.58 16.87 2.16
N LYS A 243 54.85 17.04 3.26
CA LYS A 243 54.93 18.26 4.11
C LYS A 243 56.04 18.26 5.13
N GLY A 244 56.83 17.18 5.26
CA GLY A 244 57.81 16.96 6.32
C GLY A 244 59.27 17.06 5.92
N HIS A 245 59.63 17.45 4.70
CA HIS A 245 61.05 17.70 4.34
C HIS A 245 61.35 19.21 4.40
N PRO A 246 62.02 19.71 5.48
CA PRO A 246 62.67 21.01 5.42
C PRO A 246 63.91 20.91 4.52
N ALA A 247 64.02 21.82 3.57
CA ALA A 247 65.17 21.93 2.68
C ALA A 247 66.41 22.23 3.54
N LEU A 248 67.43 21.33 3.51
CA LEU A 248 68.75 21.58 4.04
C LEU A 248 69.41 22.65 3.12
N GLN A 249 69.64 23.85 3.66
CA GLN A 249 70.49 24.87 3.02
C GLN A 249 71.95 24.42 3.06
N PRO A 250 72.68 24.55 1.95
CA PRO A 250 74.12 24.31 1.97
C PRO A 250 74.83 25.45 2.71
N ILE A 251 75.65 25.06 3.67
CA ILE A 251 76.57 25.98 4.38
C ILE A 251 77.68 26.36 3.40
N GLY A 252 77.75 27.64 3.03
CA GLY A 252 78.84 28.18 2.26
C GLY A 252 80.07 28.35 3.11
N ASN A 253 81.21 27.79 2.65
CA ASN A 253 82.55 28.04 3.23
C ASN A 253 83.02 29.45 2.84
N ALA A 254 83.41 30.23 3.87
CA ALA A 254 84.20 31.45 3.72
C ALA A 254 85.63 31.05 3.98
N SER A 255 86.52 31.45 3.13
CA SER A 255 87.91 31.75 3.39
C SER A 255 88.34 32.96 2.57
#